data_98eb3e850b5a98035bb0a2c4d363900a
#
_entry.id   98eb3e850b5a98035bb0a2c4d363900a
#
_cell.length_a   1.000
_cell.length_b   1.000
_cell.length_c   1.000
_cell.angle_alpha   90.00
_cell.angle_beta   90.00
_cell.angle_gamma   90.00
#
_symmetry.space_group_name_H-M   'P 1'
#
loop_
_entity.id
_entity.type
_entity.pdbx_description
1 polymer ?
#
loop_
_entity_poly.entity_id
_entity_poly.type
_entity_poly.pdbx_seq_one_letter_code
_entity_poly.pdbx_strand_id
1 'polypeptide(L)'
;MYLKVMEIFLYFIIASFLGYAMEVIKCSINYKKLVNRGFLFGPICPIYGVGFLLITWLLTKYQNDLIVLFLMGALITSAIEYYTSYILEVIFHNRWWDYSYRKDNINGRICLKNSLLFGLGTCIVIRIINPLMLKFRGLFSDKFIIIIGTIILIIFILDMIFSCIIAYNLRHRIIIAEELKSEKLRMIPTLIEKKYRKEISRLKFVRNRLFNAFPEIEKDNKKEQELITKIKTKEKGMTKKCQKSVNKVKKMQKKSKK
;
A
#
# COMPACT_ATOMS: atom_id res chain seq x y z
N MET A 1 -15.53 27.26 13.35
CA MET A 1 -14.79 26.63 12.25
C MET A 1 -14.04 25.38 12.70
N TYR A 2 -13.23 25.42 13.73
CA TYR A 2 -12.43 24.28 14.22
C TYR A 2 -13.26 23.05 14.61
N LEU A 3 -14.39 23.22 15.32
CA LEU A 3 -15.30 22.13 15.66
C LEU A 3 -15.77 21.35 14.42
N LYS A 4 -16.23 22.05 13.38
CA LYS A 4 -16.69 21.39 12.13
C LYS A 4 -15.56 20.58 11.45
N VAL A 5 -14.34 21.08 11.48
CA VAL A 5 -13.19 20.35 10.94
C VAL A 5 -12.93 19.07 11.72
N MET A 6 -13.00 19.14 13.06
CA MET A 6 -12.84 17.96 13.92
C MET A 6 -13.97 16.94 13.76
N GLU A 7 -15.21 17.39 13.58
CA GLU A 7 -16.34 16.52 13.26
C GLU A 7 -16.13 15.75 11.95
N ILE A 8 -15.79 16.46 10.87
CA ILE A 8 -15.50 15.87 9.56
C ILE A 8 -14.34 14.87 9.68
N PHE A 9 -13.29 15.25 10.40
CA PHE A 9 -12.15 14.36 10.64
C PHE A 9 -12.53 13.10 11.42
N LEU A 10 -13.36 13.22 12.46
CA LEU A 10 -13.82 12.04 13.22
C LEU A 10 -14.70 11.13 12.34
N TYR A 11 -15.56 11.67 11.49
CA TYR A 11 -16.32 10.88 10.52
C TYR A 11 -15.38 10.13 9.55
N PHE A 12 -14.34 10.81 9.06
CA PHE A 12 -13.29 10.18 8.26
C PHE A 12 -12.62 9.02 8.99
N ILE A 13 -12.24 9.19 10.26
CA ILE A 13 -11.57 8.14 11.06
C ILE A 13 -12.50 6.96 11.31
N ILE A 14 -13.76 7.20 11.70
CA ILE A 14 -14.73 6.13 11.95
C ILE A 14 -14.98 5.33 10.67
N ALA A 15 -15.20 5.99 9.55
CA ALA A 15 -15.40 5.32 8.27
C ALA A 15 -14.15 4.54 7.82
N SER A 16 -12.96 5.10 8.03
CA SER A 16 -11.69 4.44 7.75
C SER A 16 -11.46 3.19 8.62
N PHE A 17 -11.90 3.22 9.88
CA PHE A 17 -11.86 2.07 10.78
C PHE A 17 -12.85 0.99 10.36
N LEU A 18 -14.09 1.35 10.02
CA LEU A 18 -15.09 0.41 9.51
C LEU A 18 -14.63 -0.26 8.22
N GLY A 19 -14.05 0.52 7.30
CA GLY A 19 -13.49 0.00 6.06
C GLY A 19 -12.31 -0.95 6.31
N TYR A 20 -11.42 -0.63 7.24
CA TYR A 20 -10.37 -1.52 7.69
C TYR A 20 -10.92 -2.85 8.23
N ALA A 21 -11.92 -2.80 9.12
CA ALA A 21 -12.54 -3.98 9.68
C ALA A 21 -13.14 -4.88 8.60
N MET A 22 -13.85 -4.30 7.61
CA MET A 22 -14.39 -5.04 6.47
C MET A 22 -13.28 -5.72 5.62
N GLU A 23 -12.19 -5.02 5.35
CA GLU A 23 -11.06 -5.59 4.59
C GLU A 23 -10.39 -6.73 5.35
N VAL A 24 -10.17 -6.57 6.66
CA VAL A 24 -9.60 -7.63 7.51
C VAL A 24 -10.49 -8.86 7.51
N ILE A 25 -11.80 -8.70 7.70
CA ILE A 25 -12.77 -9.80 7.69
C ILE A 25 -12.75 -10.51 6.32
N LYS A 26 -12.91 -9.76 5.23
CA LYS A 26 -12.90 -10.28 3.86
C LYS A 26 -11.63 -11.08 3.55
N CYS A 27 -10.47 -10.52 3.89
CA CYS A 27 -9.19 -11.17 3.64
C CYS A 27 -8.96 -12.37 4.55
N SER A 28 -9.34 -12.27 5.82
CA SER A 28 -9.19 -13.39 6.77
C SER A 28 -10.03 -14.60 6.37
N ILE A 29 -11.24 -14.38 5.87
CA ILE A 29 -12.09 -15.44 5.32
C ILE A 29 -11.43 -16.08 4.08
N ASN A 30 -10.97 -15.25 3.13
CA ASN A 30 -10.38 -15.73 1.88
C ASN A 30 -9.08 -16.53 2.10
N TYR A 31 -8.22 -16.07 3.02
CA TYR A 31 -6.93 -16.71 3.30
C TYR A 31 -6.97 -17.71 4.45
N LYS A 32 -8.14 -17.91 5.09
CA LYS A 32 -8.32 -18.80 6.26
C LYS A 32 -7.31 -18.54 7.39
N LYS A 33 -6.84 -17.31 7.53
CA LYS A 33 -5.92 -16.83 8.58
C LYS A 33 -6.17 -15.36 8.85
N LEU A 34 -5.85 -14.90 10.05
CA LEU A 34 -5.97 -13.48 10.40
C LEU A 34 -4.96 -12.66 9.59
N VAL A 35 -5.46 -11.77 8.73
CA VAL A 35 -4.65 -10.91 7.86
C VAL A 35 -4.90 -9.46 8.25
N ASN A 36 -3.91 -8.80 8.82
CA ASN A 36 -3.96 -7.36 9.04
C ASN A 36 -3.67 -6.62 7.72
N ARG A 37 -4.71 -6.12 7.05
CA ARG A 37 -4.63 -5.49 5.74
C ARG A 37 -4.73 -3.96 5.85
N GLY A 38 -3.79 -3.34 6.51
CA GLY A 38 -3.69 -1.88 6.59
C GLY A 38 -2.39 -1.36 5.98
N PHE A 39 -2.45 -0.23 5.24
CA PHE A 39 -1.27 0.55 4.88
C PHE A 39 -0.64 1.16 6.14
N LEU A 40 -1.47 1.74 7.00
CA LEU A 40 -1.10 2.31 8.28
C LEU A 40 -0.81 1.21 9.32
N PHE A 41 -0.07 1.54 10.36
CA PHE A 41 0.13 0.64 11.50
C PHE A 41 -1.15 0.49 12.33
N GLY A 42 -1.88 1.58 12.51
CA GLY A 42 -3.19 1.57 13.12
C GLY A 42 -4.26 0.87 12.28
N PRO A 43 -5.38 0.52 12.91
CA PRO A 43 -6.51 -0.15 12.25
C PRO A 43 -7.33 0.83 11.41
N ILE A 44 -6.69 1.53 10.47
CA ILE A 44 -7.29 2.61 9.68
C ILE A 44 -6.97 2.40 8.21
N CYS A 45 -7.98 2.47 7.35
CA CYS A 45 -7.85 2.40 5.90
C CYS A 45 -8.38 3.71 5.28
N PRO A 46 -7.50 4.73 5.03
CA PRO A 46 -7.91 6.09 4.67
C PRO A 46 -8.78 6.23 3.43
N ILE A 47 -8.64 5.32 2.45
CA ILE A 47 -9.44 5.33 1.23
C ILE A 47 -10.94 5.25 1.52
N TYR A 48 -11.35 4.49 2.55
CA TYR A 48 -12.75 4.39 2.95
C TYR A 48 -13.26 5.67 3.62
N GLY A 49 -12.41 6.34 4.39
CA GLY A 49 -12.74 7.65 4.97
C GLY A 49 -12.92 8.73 3.90
N VAL A 50 -12.01 8.80 2.92
CA VAL A 50 -12.14 9.72 1.77
C VAL A 50 -13.40 9.37 0.97
N GLY A 51 -13.63 8.09 0.69
CA GLY A 51 -14.83 7.62 0.01
C GLY A 51 -16.11 8.05 0.73
N PHE A 52 -16.18 7.81 2.05
CA PHE A 52 -17.31 8.21 2.88
C PHE A 52 -17.59 9.72 2.79
N LEU A 53 -16.56 10.55 2.97
CA LEU A 53 -16.75 12.00 2.92
C LEU A 53 -17.23 12.48 1.55
N LEU A 54 -16.66 11.95 0.46
CA LEU A 54 -17.04 12.35 -0.89
C LEU A 54 -18.46 11.91 -1.25
N ILE A 55 -18.83 10.65 -0.96
CA ILE A 55 -20.19 10.18 -1.26
C ILE A 55 -21.24 10.87 -0.39
N THR A 56 -20.97 11.13 0.89
CA THR A 56 -21.90 11.86 1.75
C THR A 56 -22.06 13.30 1.30
N TRP A 57 -21.00 13.99 0.96
CA TRP A 57 -21.05 15.35 0.47
C TRP A 57 -21.81 15.48 -0.85
N LEU A 58 -21.57 14.59 -1.81
CA LEU A 58 -22.14 14.67 -3.14
C LEU A 58 -23.54 14.06 -3.25
N LEU A 59 -23.80 12.95 -2.53
CA LEU A 59 -24.96 12.10 -2.79
C LEU A 59 -26.03 12.15 -1.70
N THR A 60 -25.82 12.79 -0.54
CA THR A 60 -26.86 12.88 0.51
C THR A 60 -28.16 13.51 0.00
N LYS A 61 -28.09 14.47 -0.92
CA LYS A 61 -29.26 15.08 -1.54
C LYS A 61 -30.12 14.11 -2.36
N TYR A 62 -29.55 12.99 -2.79
CA TYR A 62 -30.23 11.94 -3.55
C TYR A 62 -30.61 10.73 -2.69
N GLN A 63 -30.66 10.86 -1.36
CA GLN A 63 -30.91 9.75 -0.43
C GLN A 63 -32.18 8.93 -0.72
N ASN A 64 -33.18 9.51 -1.39
CA ASN A 64 -34.44 8.85 -1.74
C ASN A 64 -34.38 8.08 -3.06
N ASP A 65 -33.36 8.31 -3.91
CA ASP A 65 -33.22 7.67 -5.20
C ASP A 65 -32.08 6.61 -5.15
N LEU A 66 -32.50 5.34 -5.00
CA LEU A 66 -31.56 4.22 -4.90
C LEU A 66 -30.75 4.01 -6.19
N ILE A 67 -31.36 4.28 -7.35
CA ILE A 67 -30.69 4.07 -8.63
C ILE A 67 -29.55 5.07 -8.79
N VAL A 68 -29.84 6.34 -8.50
CA VAL A 68 -28.82 7.41 -8.53
C VAL A 68 -27.73 7.13 -7.51
N LEU A 69 -28.06 6.74 -6.26
CA LEU A 69 -27.08 6.40 -5.24
C LEU A 69 -26.19 5.26 -5.68
N PHE A 70 -26.76 4.20 -6.26
CA PHE A 70 -26.02 3.03 -6.71
C PHE A 70 -25.06 3.37 -7.87
N LEU A 71 -25.59 3.99 -8.93
CA LEU A 71 -24.79 4.29 -10.13
C LEU A 71 -23.71 5.33 -9.85
N MET A 72 -24.08 6.45 -9.25
CA MET A 72 -23.12 7.51 -8.92
C MET A 72 -22.14 7.08 -7.85
N GLY A 73 -22.59 6.28 -6.87
CA GLY A 73 -21.75 5.68 -5.86
C GLY A 73 -20.70 4.75 -6.46
N ALA A 74 -21.11 3.86 -7.38
CA ALA A 74 -20.19 2.99 -8.09
C ALA A 74 -19.15 3.77 -8.89
N LEU A 75 -19.54 4.83 -9.59
CA LEU A 75 -18.64 5.68 -10.37
C LEU A 75 -17.63 6.44 -9.48
N ILE A 76 -18.11 7.13 -8.45
CA ILE A 76 -17.27 7.94 -7.56
C ILE A 76 -16.26 7.05 -6.82
N THR A 77 -16.72 5.96 -6.24
CA THR A 77 -15.84 5.05 -5.47
C THR A 77 -14.82 4.34 -6.37
N SER A 78 -15.22 3.96 -7.59
CA SER A 78 -14.28 3.40 -8.57
C SER A 78 -13.23 4.41 -9.01
N ALA A 79 -13.60 5.68 -9.18
CA ALA A 79 -12.64 6.74 -9.45
C ALA A 79 -11.65 6.90 -8.29
N ILE A 80 -12.13 6.91 -7.04
CA ILE A 80 -11.27 6.99 -5.85
C ILE A 80 -10.31 5.78 -5.80
N GLU A 81 -10.81 4.57 -6.03
CA GLU A 81 -10.00 3.33 -6.04
C GLU A 81 -8.92 3.41 -7.14
N TYR A 82 -9.28 3.83 -8.35
CA TYR A 82 -8.36 3.97 -9.47
C TYR A 82 -7.26 4.99 -9.19
N TYR A 83 -7.62 6.21 -8.78
CA TYR A 83 -6.66 7.27 -8.50
C TYR A 83 -5.76 6.94 -7.31
N THR A 84 -6.31 6.33 -6.25
CA THR A 84 -5.52 5.87 -5.11
C THR A 84 -4.48 4.84 -5.53
N SER A 85 -4.88 3.83 -6.34
CA SER A 85 -3.95 2.84 -6.88
C SER A 85 -2.86 3.49 -7.72
N TYR A 86 -3.23 4.46 -8.58
CA TYR A 86 -2.28 5.18 -9.43
C TYR A 86 -1.27 5.99 -8.60
N ILE A 87 -1.75 6.77 -7.64
CA ILE A 87 -0.90 7.61 -6.78
C ILE A 87 0.06 6.75 -5.96
N LEU A 88 -0.43 5.66 -5.36
CA LEU A 88 0.40 4.75 -4.57
C LEU A 88 1.49 4.09 -5.44
N GLU A 89 1.17 3.71 -6.68
CA GLU A 89 2.16 3.13 -7.61
C GLU A 89 3.19 4.17 -8.03
N VAL A 90 2.80 5.43 -8.28
CA VAL A 90 3.74 6.51 -8.63
C VAL A 90 4.68 6.84 -7.46
N ILE A 91 4.16 6.93 -6.23
CA ILE A 91 4.95 7.31 -5.06
C ILE A 91 5.83 6.17 -4.56
N PHE A 92 5.28 4.97 -4.45
CA PHE A 92 5.96 3.84 -3.83
C PHE A 92 6.52 2.83 -4.83
N HIS A 93 6.25 3.01 -6.14
CA HIS A 93 6.65 2.13 -7.23
C HIS A 93 6.21 0.66 -7.05
N ASN A 94 5.12 0.43 -6.32
CA ASN A 94 4.56 -0.89 -6.06
C ASN A 94 3.04 -0.84 -6.21
N ARG A 95 2.46 -1.93 -6.75
CA ARG A 95 1.01 -2.12 -6.77
C ARG A 95 0.55 -2.75 -5.47
N TRP A 96 -0.40 -2.11 -4.79
CA TRP A 96 -0.96 -2.58 -3.52
C TRP A 96 -2.07 -3.62 -3.74
N TRP A 97 -2.74 -3.54 -4.88
CA TRP A 97 -3.68 -4.55 -5.40
C TRP A 97 -3.61 -4.58 -6.91
N ASP A 98 -3.95 -5.75 -7.49
CA ASP A 98 -3.96 -5.96 -8.93
C ASP A 98 -5.13 -6.87 -9.31
N TYR A 99 -6.03 -6.36 -10.14
CA TYR A 99 -7.17 -7.08 -10.70
C TYR A 99 -6.94 -7.55 -12.14
N SER A 100 -5.72 -7.53 -12.64
CA SER A 100 -5.39 -7.93 -14.02
C SER A 100 -5.79 -9.37 -14.35
N TYR A 101 -5.95 -10.23 -13.32
CA TYR A 101 -6.45 -11.60 -13.48
C TYR A 101 -7.95 -11.66 -13.84
N ARG A 102 -8.69 -10.56 -13.74
CA ARG A 102 -10.11 -10.48 -14.08
C ARG A 102 -10.27 -9.91 -15.49
N LYS A 103 -11.24 -10.43 -16.25
CA LYS A 103 -11.54 -9.93 -17.60
C LYS A 103 -12.20 -8.53 -17.58
N ASP A 104 -12.92 -8.22 -16.51
CA ASP A 104 -13.71 -7.00 -16.29
C ASP A 104 -12.92 -5.92 -15.53
N ASN A 105 -11.60 -5.84 -15.74
CA ASN A 105 -10.75 -4.85 -15.08
C ASN A 105 -10.38 -3.68 -16.00
N ILE A 106 -10.05 -2.53 -15.40
CA ILE A 106 -9.45 -1.38 -16.10
C ILE A 106 -8.03 -1.18 -15.52
N ASN A 107 -7.02 -1.44 -16.36
CA ASN A 107 -5.59 -1.31 -16.03
C ASN A 107 -5.15 -2.10 -14.76
N GLY A 108 -5.90 -3.16 -14.38
CA GLY A 108 -5.68 -3.90 -13.14
C GLY A 108 -6.02 -3.13 -11.86
N ARG A 109 -6.49 -1.87 -11.95
CA ARG A 109 -6.70 -0.99 -10.78
C ARG A 109 -8.09 -1.10 -10.18
N ILE A 110 -9.11 -1.30 -11.03
CA ILE A 110 -10.52 -1.47 -10.66
C ILE A 110 -11.12 -2.63 -11.45
N CYS A 111 -12.21 -3.21 -10.93
CA CYS A 111 -12.97 -4.23 -11.65
C CYS A 111 -14.48 -4.07 -11.38
N LEU A 112 -15.28 -4.45 -12.36
CA LEU A 112 -16.75 -4.27 -12.34
C LEU A 112 -17.40 -4.84 -11.07
N LYS A 113 -16.98 -6.03 -10.65
CA LYS A 113 -17.51 -6.66 -9.42
C LYS A 113 -17.36 -5.77 -8.19
N ASN A 114 -16.16 -5.18 -8.00
CA ASN A 114 -15.93 -4.31 -6.85
C ASN A 114 -16.68 -2.98 -7.00
N SER A 115 -16.73 -2.42 -8.20
CA SER A 115 -17.49 -1.20 -8.48
C SER A 115 -18.98 -1.36 -8.12
N LEU A 116 -19.60 -2.49 -8.50
CA LEU A 116 -20.99 -2.80 -8.13
C LEU A 116 -21.16 -2.98 -6.61
N LEU A 117 -20.24 -3.66 -5.95
CA LEU A 117 -20.27 -3.80 -4.48
C LEU A 117 -20.14 -2.44 -3.77
N PHE A 118 -19.31 -1.54 -4.27
CA PHE A 118 -19.19 -0.20 -3.73
C PHE A 118 -20.42 0.66 -4.00
N GLY A 119 -21.09 0.48 -5.15
CA GLY A 119 -22.40 1.10 -5.41
C GLY A 119 -23.45 0.69 -4.37
N LEU A 120 -23.57 -0.62 -4.08
CA LEU A 120 -24.43 -1.12 -3.01
C LEU A 120 -24.00 -0.57 -1.63
N GLY A 121 -22.69 -0.55 -1.36
CA GLY A 121 -22.14 0.04 -0.14
C GLY A 121 -22.53 1.51 0.02
N THR A 122 -22.53 2.28 -1.07
CA THR A 122 -22.98 3.69 -1.06
C THR A 122 -24.43 3.85 -0.63
N CYS A 123 -25.33 2.99 -1.11
CA CYS A 123 -26.72 3.00 -0.67
C CYS A 123 -26.86 2.77 0.84
N ILE A 124 -26.10 1.81 1.38
CA ILE A 124 -26.07 1.51 2.82
C ILE A 124 -25.48 2.70 3.60
N VAL A 125 -24.37 3.26 3.12
CA VAL A 125 -23.71 4.39 3.77
C VAL A 125 -24.65 5.60 3.86
N ILE A 126 -25.28 5.99 2.77
CA ILE A 126 -26.12 7.19 2.75
C ILE A 126 -27.41 7.00 3.55
N ARG A 127 -28.06 5.83 3.46
CA ARG A 127 -29.36 5.61 4.11
C ARG A 127 -29.28 5.16 5.55
N ILE A 128 -28.21 4.48 5.94
CA ILE A 128 -28.12 3.85 7.26
C ILE A 128 -26.97 4.45 8.05
N ILE A 129 -25.72 4.36 7.52
CA ILE A 129 -24.53 4.70 8.30
C ILE A 129 -24.47 6.21 8.54
N ASN A 130 -24.69 7.03 7.54
CA ASN A 130 -24.60 8.48 7.68
C ASN A 130 -25.63 9.05 8.69
N PRO A 131 -26.93 8.71 8.63
CA PRO A 131 -27.88 9.14 9.66
C PRO A 131 -27.55 8.63 11.07
N LEU A 132 -27.03 7.39 11.18
CA LEU A 132 -26.60 6.82 12.45
C LEU A 132 -25.42 7.59 13.03
N MET A 133 -24.42 7.93 12.22
CA MET A 133 -23.27 8.73 12.64
C MET A 133 -23.67 10.13 13.09
N LEU A 134 -24.61 10.77 12.39
CA LEU A 134 -25.14 12.07 12.80
C LEU A 134 -25.88 12.00 14.14
N LYS A 135 -26.69 10.95 14.39
CA LYS A 135 -27.31 10.72 15.69
C LYS A 135 -26.26 10.47 16.78
N PHE A 136 -25.26 9.67 16.50
CA PHE A 136 -24.19 9.34 17.43
C PHE A 136 -23.38 10.59 17.82
N ARG A 137 -23.13 11.49 16.89
CA ARG A 137 -22.51 12.80 17.15
C ARG A 137 -23.27 13.60 18.21
N GLY A 138 -24.61 13.57 18.17
CA GLY A 138 -25.46 14.30 19.13
C GLY A 138 -25.32 13.84 20.59
N LEU A 139 -24.74 12.69 20.85
CA LEU A 139 -24.48 12.18 22.21
C LEU A 139 -23.26 12.82 22.89
N PHE A 140 -22.40 13.51 22.13
CA PHE A 140 -21.14 14.05 22.64
C PHE A 140 -21.14 15.57 22.68
N SER A 141 -20.54 16.12 23.73
CA SER A 141 -20.34 17.58 23.83
C SER A 141 -19.31 18.09 22.83
N ASP A 142 -19.43 19.33 22.41
CA ASP A 142 -18.51 19.96 21.45
C ASP A 142 -17.06 19.96 21.98
N LYS A 143 -16.87 20.19 23.28
CA LYS A 143 -15.55 20.15 23.92
C LYS A 143 -14.91 18.76 23.82
N PHE A 144 -15.70 17.70 24.05
CA PHE A 144 -15.25 16.32 23.91
C PHE A 144 -14.78 16.02 22.49
N ILE A 145 -15.56 16.41 21.49
CA ILE A 145 -15.24 16.22 20.06
C ILE A 145 -13.92 16.91 19.70
N ILE A 146 -13.71 18.15 20.16
CA ILE A 146 -12.48 18.89 19.92
C ILE A 146 -11.28 18.19 20.54
N ILE A 147 -11.36 17.79 21.79
CA ILE A 147 -10.25 17.17 22.52
C ILE A 147 -9.88 15.83 21.88
N ILE A 148 -10.85 14.94 21.73
CA ILE A 148 -10.64 13.60 21.17
C ILE A 148 -10.20 13.70 19.69
N GLY A 149 -10.84 14.55 18.89
CA GLY A 149 -10.47 14.77 17.51
C GLY A 149 -9.02 15.25 17.37
N THR A 150 -8.58 16.17 18.23
CA THR A 150 -7.19 16.67 18.20
C THR A 150 -6.18 15.57 18.57
N ILE A 151 -6.46 14.78 19.60
CA ILE A 151 -5.59 13.66 20.01
C ILE A 151 -5.47 12.64 18.88
N ILE A 152 -6.61 12.22 18.30
CA ILE A 152 -6.62 11.25 17.20
C ILE A 152 -5.93 11.81 15.96
N LEU A 153 -6.07 13.11 15.68
CA LEU A 153 -5.39 13.75 14.55
C LEU A 153 -3.87 13.67 14.68
N ILE A 154 -3.33 13.95 15.86
CA ILE A 154 -1.90 13.85 16.12
C ILE A 154 -1.41 12.41 15.91
N ILE A 155 -2.12 11.43 16.49
CA ILE A 155 -1.78 10.00 16.33
C ILE A 155 -1.84 9.59 14.86
N PHE A 156 -2.88 10.01 14.14
CA PHE A 156 -3.05 9.70 12.71
C PHE A 156 -1.93 10.29 11.85
N ILE A 157 -1.53 11.54 12.09
CA ILE A 157 -0.41 12.17 11.36
C ILE A 157 0.90 11.43 11.62
N LEU A 158 1.19 11.09 12.87
CA LEU A 158 2.40 10.34 13.23
C LEU A 158 2.42 8.95 12.56
N ASP A 159 1.31 8.22 12.60
CA ASP A 159 1.20 6.91 11.94
C ASP A 159 1.33 7.03 10.41
N MET A 160 0.72 8.05 9.80
CA MET A 160 0.83 8.32 8.37
C MET A 160 2.28 8.57 7.96
N ILE A 161 3.00 9.47 8.65
CA ILE A 161 4.40 9.79 8.38
C ILE A 161 5.25 8.52 8.51
N PHE A 162 5.08 7.77 9.58
CA PHE A 162 5.86 6.57 9.85
C PHE A 162 5.61 5.49 8.81
N SER A 163 4.35 5.25 8.45
CA SER A 163 3.96 4.29 7.41
C SER A 163 4.49 4.66 6.03
N CYS A 164 4.42 5.95 5.67
CA CYS A 164 4.96 6.46 4.39
C CYS A 164 6.48 6.30 4.31
N ILE A 165 7.23 6.66 5.36
CA ILE A 165 8.69 6.49 5.41
C ILE A 165 9.06 5.02 5.21
N ILE A 166 8.34 4.12 5.87
CA ILE A 166 8.59 2.68 5.75
C ILE A 166 8.28 2.18 4.35
N ALA A 167 7.13 2.55 3.78
CA ALA A 167 6.72 2.12 2.45
C ALA A 167 7.71 2.63 1.37
N TYR A 168 8.14 3.88 1.46
CA TYR A 168 9.11 4.48 0.55
C TYR A 168 10.48 3.79 0.63
N ASN A 169 10.95 3.52 1.85
CA ASN A 169 12.25 2.88 2.06
C ASN A 169 12.24 1.35 1.83
N LEU A 170 11.06 0.73 1.73
CA LEU A 170 10.96 -0.73 1.65
C LEU A 170 11.74 -1.29 0.45
N ARG A 171 11.58 -0.69 -0.72
CA ARG A 171 12.27 -1.10 -1.96
C ARG A 171 13.79 -0.95 -1.84
N HIS A 172 14.25 0.21 -1.41
CA HIS A 172 15.68 0.51 -1.31
C HIS A 172 16.38 -0.39 -0.28
N ARG A 173 15.72 -0.69 0.82
CA ARG A 173 16.27 -1.51 1.91
C ARG A 173 16.21 -3.01 1.64
N ILE A 174 15.26 -3.50 0.81
CA ILE A 174 15.25 -4.91 0.36
C ILE A 174 16.46 -5.18 -0.51
N ILE A 175 16.78 -4.28 -1.45
CA ILE A 175 17.94 -4.41 -2.34
C ILE A 175 19.24 -4.43 -1.53
N ILE A 176 19.41 -3.50 -0.58
CA ILE A 176 20.59 -3.44 0.29
C ILE A 176 20.70 -4.68 1.19
N ALA A 177 19.59 -5.15 1.76
CA ALA A 177 19.62 -6.33 2.64
C ALA A 177 20.01 -7.61 1.91
N GLU A 178 19.74 -7.71 0.61
CA GLU A 178 20.15 -8.87 -0.22
C GLU A 178 21.58 -8.75 -0.74
N GLU A 179 22.03 -7.56 -1.10
CA GLU A 179 23.46 -7.33 -1.44
C GLU A 179 24.38 -7.61 -0.24
N LEU A 180 23.96 -7.23 0.97
CA LEU A 180 24.71 -7.53 2.20
C LEU A 180 24.71 -9.03 2.55
N LYS A 181 23.72 -9.80 2.07
CA LYS A 181 23.63 -11.23 2.33
C LYS A 181 24.57 -12.07 1.46
N SER A 182 24.99 -11.52 0.31
CA SER A 182 25.66 -12.34 -0.70
C SER A 182 27.18 -12.43 -0.63
N GLU A 183 27.94 -11.49 -0.04
CA GLU A 183 29.42 -11.64 0.02
C GLU A 183 30.18 -10.77 1.05
N LYS A 184 29.62 -9.65 1.52
CA LYS A 184 30.40 -8.68 2.32
C LYS A 184 30.32 -8.85 3.85
N LEU A 185 29.44 -9.70 4.35
CA LEU A 185 29.23 -9.91 5.79
C LEU A 185 30.38 -10.68 6.47
N ARG A 186 31.28 -11.31 5.73
CA ARG A 186 32.44 -12.01 6.32
C ARG A 186 33.56 -11.09 6.76
N MET A 187 33.54 -9.80 6.41
CA MET A 187 34.61 -8.84 6.66
C MET A 187 34.24 -7.67 7.57
N ILE A 188 33.10 -7.67 8.21
CA ILE A 188 32.63 -6.58 9.06
C ILE A 188 32.89 -6.90 10.54
N PRO A 189 33.49 -5.97 11.34
CA PRO A 189 33.68 -6.17 12.77
C PRO A 189 32.40 -6.50 13.52
N THR A 190 32.47 -7.42 14.49
CA THR A 190 31.34 -8.00 15.24
C THR A 190 30.33 -6.99 15.85
N LEU A 191 30.79 -5.80 16.21
CA LEU A 191 29.97 -4.71 16.76
C LEU A 191 29.06 -4.08 15.71
N ILE A 192 29.55 -3.88 14.50
CA ILE A 192 28.81 -3.34 13.37
C ILE A 192 27.79 -4.40 12.89
N GLU A 193 28.19 -5.67 12.86
CA GLU A 193 27.33 -6.81 12.53
C GLU A 193 26.12 -6.88 13.47
N LYS A 194 26.31 -6.68 14.79
CA LYS A 194 25.24 -6.73 15.79
C LYS A 194 24.22 -5.59 15.61
N LYS A 195 24.68 -4.38 15.28
CA LYS A 195 23.82 -3.22 14.97
C LYS A 195 23.02 -3.45 13.69
N TYR A 196 23.68 -3.93 12.63
CA TYR A 196 23.03 -4.26 11.35
C TYR A 196 22.03 -5.42 11.48
N ARG A 197 22.34 -6.48 12.22
CA ARG A 197 21.40 -7.59 12.48
C ARG A 197 20.12 -7.13 13.18
N LYS A 198 20.22 -6.20 14.13
CA LYS A 198 19.05 -5.63 14.84
C LYS A 198 18.18 -4.78 13.90
N GLU A 199 18.80 -4.01 13.02
CA GLU A 199 18.10 -3.23 12.00
C GLU A 199 17.45 -4.13 10.93
N ILE A 200 18.17 -5.14 10.44
CA ILE A 200 17.65 -6.14 9.51
C ILE A 200 16.47 -6.92 10.12
N SER A 201 16.50 -7.23 11.41
CA SER A 201 15.38 -7.94 12.07
C SER A 201 14.13 -7.07 12.18
N ARG A 202 14.28 -5.77 12.49
CA ARG A 202 13.17 -4.79 12.47
C ARG A 202 12.58 -4.63 11.08
N LEU A 203 13.44 -4.55 10.07
CA LEU A 203 13.02 -4.45 8.67
C LEU A 203 12.31 -5.70 8.17
N LYS A 204 12.73 -6.90 8.61
CA LYS A 204 12.04 -8.16 8.32
C LYS A 204 10.61 -8.17 8.86
N PHE A 205 10.41 -7.68 10.09
CA PHE A 205 9.08 -7.60 10.68
C PHE A 205 8.13 -6.71 9.86
N VAL A 206 8.58 -5.52 9.50
CA VAL A 206 7.78 -4.56 8.71
C VAL A 206 7.53 -5.09 7.30
N ARG A 207 8.57 -5.63 6.65
CA ARG A 207 8.44 -6.27 5.33
C ARG A 207 7.42 -7.40 5.35
N ASN A 208 7.52 -8.31 6.33
CA ASN A 208 6.63 -9.44 6.42
C ASN A 208 5.18 -9.00 6.68
N ARG A 209 4.98 -7.92 7.46
CA ARG A 209 3.66 -7.32 7.66
C ARG A 209 3.07 -6.83 6.33
N LEU A 210 3.83 -6.03 5.57
CA LEU A 210 3.38 -5.47 4.29
C LEU A 210 3.15 -6.56 3.24
N PHE A 211 4.04 -7.56 3.14
CA PHE A 211 3.86 -8.68 2.20
C PHE A 211 2.68 -9.57 2.57
N ASN A 212 2.43 -9.78 3.87
CA ASN A 212 1.25 -10.51 4.30
C ASN A 212 -0.04 -9.72 4.04
N ALA A 213 -0.01 -8.40 4.19
CA ALA A 213 -1.14 -7.53 3.94
C ALA A 213 -1.41 -7.37 2.42
N PHE A 214 -0.35 -7.28 1.62
CA PHE A 214 -0.41 -7.00 0.19
C PHE A 214 0.50 -7.96 -0.59
N PRO A 215 0.04 -9.19 -0.90
CA PRO A 215 0.86 -10.21 -1.58
C PRO A 215 1.35 -9.80 -2.97
N GLU A 216 0.68 -8.86 -3.63
CA GLU A 216 1.09 -8.37 -4.95
C GLU A 216 2.43 -7.62 -4.90
N ILE A 217 2.70 -6.89 -3.82
CA ILE A 217 3.99 -6.23 -3.59
C ILE A 217 5.14 -7.26 -3.57
N GLU A 218 4.91 -8.44 -2.99
CA GLU A 218 5.91 -9.52 -2.97
C GLU A 218 6.16 -10.09 -4.37
N LYS A 219 5.10 -10.26 -5.17
CA LYS A 219 5.21 -10.77 -6.54
C LYS A 219 6.00 -9.83 -7.44
N ASP A 220 5.72 -8.53 -7.37
CA ASP A 220 6.42 -7.52 -8.15
C ASP A 220 7.90 -7.44 -7.79
N ASN A 221 8.22 -7.50 -6.50
CA ASN A 221 9.61 -7.56 -6.04
C ASN A 221 10.34 -8.82 -6.53
N LYS A 222 9.69 -10.00 -6.52
CA LYS A 222 10.29 -11.26 -7.03
C LYS A 222 10.58 -11.17 -8.52
N LYS A 223 9.66 -10.65 -9.34
CA LYS A 223 9.87 -10.45 -10.78
C LYS A 223 11.04 -9.52 -11.07
N GLU A 224 11.14 -8.41 -10.33
CA GLU A 224 12.23 -7.45 -10.49
C GLU A 224 13.58 -8.06 -10.14
N GLN A 225 13.66 -8.85 -9.06
CA GLN A 225 14.88 -9.55 -8.65
C GLN A 225 15.32 -10.59 -9.68
N GLU A 226 14.38 -11.35 -10.25
CA GLU A 226 14.68 -12.28 -11.35
C GLU A 226 15.24 -11.53 -12.55
N LEU A 227 14.69 -10.35 -12.89
CA LEU A 227 15.16 -9.53 -14.00
C LEU A 227 16.59 -9.01 -13.75
N ILE A 228 16.85 -8.47 -12.56
CA ILE A 228 18.17 -7.99 -12.13
C ILE A 228 19.18 -9.14 -12.15
N THR A 229 18.81 -10.32 -11.68
CA THR A 229 19.67 -11.50 -11.69
C THR A 229 19.99 -11.95 -13.11
N LYS A 230 19.02 -11.92 -14.03
CA LYS A 230 19.21 -12.21 -15.45
C LYS A 230 20.15 -11.19 -16.13
N ILE A 231 20.03 -9.91 -15.79
CA ILE A 231 20.91 -8.84 -16.29
C ILE A 231 22.34 -9.05 -15.80
N LYS A 232 22.53 -9.24 -14.48
CA LYS A 232 23.85 -9.47 -13.87
C LYS A 232 24.56 -10.74 -14.42
N THR A 233 23.80 -11.79 -14.69
CA THR A 233 24.37 -13.01 -15.31
C THR A 233 24.75 -12.78 -16.78
N LYS A 234 23.98 -11.99 -17.53
CA LYS A 234 24.29 -11.59 -18.90
C LYS A 234 25.55 -10.71 -18.97
N GLU A 235 25.68 -9.74 -18.07
CA GLU A 235 26.87 -8.88 -17.94
C GLU A 235 28.13 -9.68 -17.59
N LYS A 236 28.07 -10.59 -16.60
CA LYS A 236 29.18 -11.49 -16.26
C LYS A 236 29.58 -12.38 -17.44
N GLY A 237 28.60 -12.82 -18.23
CA GLY A 237 28.86 -13.60 -19.45
C GLY A 237 29.57 -12.79 -20.55
N MET A 238 29.16 -11.53 -20.75
CA MET A 238 29.80 -10.61 -21.71
C MET A 238 31.22 -10.24 -21.28
N THR A 239 31.42 -9.94 -20.00
CA THR A 239 32.75 -9.62 -19.43
C THR A 239 33.73 -10.79 -19.61
N LYS A 240 33.29 -12.04 -19.36
CA LYS A 240 34.12 -13.24 -19.60
C LYS A 240 34.45 -13.46 -21.08
N LYS A 241 33.52 -13.18 -22.00
CA LYS A 241 33.77 -13.25 -23.44
C LYS A 241 34.78 -12.18 -23.88
N CYS A 242 34.62 -10.95 -23.40
CA CYS A 242 35.53 -9.84 -23.68
C CYS A 242 36.94 -10.13 -23.18
N GLN A 243 37.08 -10.67 -21.96
CA GLN A 243 38.36 -11.06 -21.38
C GLN A 243 39.07 -12.18 -22.18
N LYS A 244 38.29 -13.17 -22.65
CA LYS A 244 38.81 -14.23 -23.54
C LYS A 244 39.30 -13.67 -24.88
N SER A 245 38.56 -12.72 -25.47
CA SER A 245 38.98 -12.07 -26.72
C SER A 245 40.24 -11.24 -26.55
N VAL A 246 40.37 -10.46 -25.50
CA VAL A 246 41.54 -9.67 -25.14
C VAL A 246 42.74 -10.59 -24.95
N ASN A 247 42.57 -11.71 -24.24
CA ASN A 247 43.67 -12.67 -24.02
C ASN A 247 44.09 -13.38 -25.33
N LYS A 248 43.17 -13.60 -26.27
CA LYS A 248 43.45 -14.16 -27.59
C LYS A 248 44.26 -13.18 -28.43
N VAL A 249 43.91 -11.89 -28.41
CA VAL A 249 44.66 -10.83 -29.11
C VAL A 249 46.09 -10.68 -28.54
N LYS A 250 46.23 -10.66 -27.20
CA LYS A 250 47.54 -10.61 -26.56
C LYS A 250 48.44 -11.81 -26.90
N LYS A 251 47.86 -13.03 -27.04
CA LYS A 251 48.59 -14.22 -27.51
C LYS A 251 49.04 -14.12 -28.97
N MET A 252 48.20 -13.53 -29.86
CA MET A 252 48.55 -13.31 -31.26
C MET A 252 49.71 -12.30 -31.41
N GLN A 253 49.64 -11.19 -30.67
CA GLN A 253 50.70 -10.18 -30.67
C GLN A 253 52.03 -10.69 -30.11
N LYS A 254 52.03 -11.66 -29.18
CA LYS A 254 53.26 -12.31 -28.71
C LYS A 254 53.84 -13.29 -29.75
N LYS A 255 53.03 -13.90 -30.60
CA LYS A 255 53.51 -14.78 -31.67
C LYS A 255 54.05 -14.03 -32.89
N SER A 256 53.63 -12.79 -33.10
CA SER A 256 54.07 -11.91 -34.20
C SER A 256 55.41 -11.19 -33.91
N LYS A 257 55.87 -11.25 -32.66
CA LYS A 257 57.14 -10.64 -32.20
C LYS A 257 58.30 -11.66 -31.98
N LYS A 258 58.03 -12.92 -32.33
CA LYS A 258 59.08 -13.99 -32.45
C LYS A 258 59.26 -14.35 -33.92
#